data_69b2e256677998f2e1f5cc19e1e4bd72
#
_entry.id   69b2e256677998f2e1f5cc19e1e4bd72
#
_cell.length_a   1.000
_cell.length_b   1.000
_cell.length_c   1.000
_cell.angle_alpha   90.00
_cell.angle_beta   90.00
_cell.angle_gamma   90.00
#
_symmetry.space_group_name_H-M   'P 1'
#
loop_
_entity.id
_entity.type
_entity.pdbx_description
1 polymer ?
#
loop_
_entity_poly.entity_id
_entity_poly.type
_entity_poly.pdbx_seq_one_letter_code
_entity_poly.pdbx_strand_id
1 'polypeptide(L)'
;NKVKPITKLYYFGDSNNPQMILQYDFAKDHWAKKFVPENLVLQSYAMAIGLNDGCILITGGLNSSFTNVSGQVFMYDTINESAQEKSSLLQSRYTHALAHQGDYVYAIGGRSINGVLEGCERYSINLNRWESIAKLNQKRCTMPAVVFEDSYIYVFGGYEGNGRIDSIEQYDVTNDCWTVLLVKFPLSVEAETAVLISSNEVVTLGGHDNSAGTKDAM
;
A
#
# COMPACT_ATOMS: atom_id res chain seq x y z
N ASN A 1 4.02 -12.56 -23.66
CA ASN A 1 3.02 -11.71 -22.98
C ASN A 1 3.34 -10.25 -23.32
N LYS A 2 2.47 -9.63 -24.16
CA LYS A 2 2.56 -8.19 -24.37
C LYS A 2 2.04 -7.51 -23.12
N VAL A 3 2.91 -6.82 -22.39
CA VAL A 3 2.51 -5.95 -21.28
C VAL A 3 1.55 -4.92 -21.86
N LYS A 4 0.33 -4.85 -21.34
CA LYS A 4 -0.60 -3.80 -21.74
C LYS A 4 0.00 -2.45 -21.31
N PRO A 5 0.05 -1.44 -22.20
CA PRO A 5 0.61 -0.15 -21.81
C PRO A 5 -0.25 0.47 -20.70
N ILE A 6 0.41 1.13 -19.75
CA ILE A 6 -0.28 1.97 -18.77
C ILE A 6 -0.95 3.09 -19.54
N THR A 7 -2.27 3.22 -19.38
CA THR A 7 -3.05 4.24 -20.11
C THR A 7 -3.49 5.38 -19.23
N LYS A 8 -3.54 5.17 -17.91
CA LYS A 8 -4.02 6.15 -16.94
C LYS A 8 -3.26 6.06 -15.61
N LEU A 9 -3.07 7.21 -14.96
CA LEU A 9 -2.55 7.35 -13.61
C LEU A 9 -3.61 8.04 -12.74
N TYR A 10 -3.83 7.55 -11.54
CA TYR A 10 -4.75 8.16 -10.58
C TYR A 10 -3.99 8.73 -9.38
N TYR A 11 -4.42 9.90 -8.95
CA TYR A 11 -3.93 10.57 -7.75
C TYR A 11 -5.11 10.90 -6.84
N PHE A 12 -5.03 10.48 -5.59
CA PHE A 12 -6.09 10.67 -4.59
C PHE A 12 -5.62 11.67 -3.54
N GLY A 13 -6.33 12.78 -3.45
CA GLY A 13 -6.26 13.78 -2.40
C GLY A 13 -4.86 14.32 -2.05
N ASP A 14 -4.83 15.50 -1.50
CA ASP A 14 -3.66 16.06 -0.86
C ASP A 14 -4.08 16.78 0.43
N SER A 15 -3.11 17.36 1.15
CA SER A 15 -3.36 18.08 2.39
C SER A 15 -4.33 19.28 2.25
N ASN A 16 -4.39 19.89 1.06
CA ASN A 16 -5.24 21.04 0.75
C ASN A 16 -6.60 20.62 0.20
N ASN A 17 -6.64 19.49 -0.52
CA ASN A 17 -7.84 18.94 -1.17
C ASN A 17 -7.95 17.44 -0.90
N PRO A 18 -8.28 17.03 0.33
CA PRO A 18 -8.32 15.61 0.68
C PRO A 18 -9.38 14.83 -0.09
N GLN A 19 -10.45 15.49 -0.53
CA GLN A 19 -11.53 14.91 -1.32
C GLN A 19 -11.34 15.24 -2.81
N MET A 20 -10.24 14.78 -3.41
CA MET A 20 -9.93 15.03 -4.82
C MET A 20 -9.44 13.75 -5.49
N ILE A 21 -9.90 13.51 -6.70
CA ILE A 21 -9.34 12.48 -7.59
C ILE A 21 -8.89 13.17 -8.87
N LEU A 22 -7.62 13.00 -9.20
CA LEU A 22 -7.06 13.40 -10.50
C LEU A 22 -6.72 12.16 -11.32
N GLN A 23 -6.98 12.23 -12.61
CA GLN A 23 -6.59 11.22 -13.58
C GLN A 23 -5.72 11.84 -14.66
N TYR A 24 -4.55 11.29 -14.87
CA TYR A 24 -3.75 11.56 -16.05
C TYR A 24 -4.04 10.51 -17.12
N ASP A 25 -4.35 10.96 -18.33
CA ASP A 25 -4.56 10.12 -19.50
C ASP A 25 -3.32 10.22 -20.40
N PHE A 26 -2.54 9.15 -20.48
CA PHE A 26 -1.30 9.13 -21.28
C PHE A 26 -1.53 9.30 -22.78
N ALA A 27 -2.70 8.89 -23.29
CA ALA A 27 -3.01 9.06 -24.70
C ALA A 27 -3.37 10.50 -25.05
N LYS A 28 -3.90 11.26 -24.10
CA LYS A 28 -4.33 12.64 -24.26
C LYS A 28 -3.33 13.66 -23.72
N ASP A 29 -2.30 13.20 -23.04
CA ASP A 29 -1.29 14.04 -22.34
C ASP A 29 -1.98 15.11 -21.45
N HIS A 30 -2.98 14.68 -20.67
CA HIS A 30 -3.84 15.62 -19.94
C HIS A 30 -4.27 15.09 -18.58
N TRP A 31 -4.24 16.00 -17.56
CA TRP A 31 -4.85 15.78 -16.26
C TRP A 31 -6.32 16.22 -16.26
N ALA A 32 -7.18 15.37 -15.75
CA ALA A 32 -8.61 15.68 -15.53
C ALA A 32 -8.96 15.46 -14.05
N LYS A 33 -9.72 16.40 -13.49
CA LYS A 33 -10.37 16.20 -12.20
C LYS A 33 -11.54 15.24 -12.38
N LYS A 34 -11.60 14.22 -11.54
CA LYS A 34 -12.69 13.24 -11.55
C LYS A 34 -13.71 13.58 -10.47
N PHE A 35 -14.92 13.10 -10.69
CA PHE A 35 -15.95 13.14 -9.69
C PHE A 35 -15.55 12.24 -8.51
N VAL A 36 -15.72 12.77 -7.29
CA VAL A 36 -15.54 11.99 -6.05
C VAL A 36 -16.93 11.58 -5.59
N PRO A 37 -17.26 10.29 -5.56
CA PRO A 37 -18.55 9.83 -5.06
C PRO A 37 -18.77 10.29 -3.62
N GLU A 38 -19.99 10.73 -3.29
CA GLU A 38 -20.33 11.27 -1.96
C GLU A 38 -20.08 10.28 -0.83
N ASN A 39 -20.19 8.99 -1.11
CA ASN A 39 -19.94 7.92 -0.15
C ASN A 39 -18.45 7.56 -0.01
N LEU A 40 -17.57 8.11 -0.85
CA LEU A 40 -16.13 7.87 -0.75
C LEU A 40 -15.49 8.93 0.16
N VAL A 41 -15.05 8.49 1.32
CA VAL A 41 -14.32 9.34 2.27
C VAL A 41 -12.83 9.01 2.18
N LEU A 42 -12.08 9.89 1.54
CA LEU A 42 -10.63 9.77 1.47
C LEU A 42 -9.99 10.25 2.78
N GLN A 43 -9.23 9.36 3.41
CA GLN A 43 -8.51 9.63 4.65
C GLN A 43 -7.04 9.97 4.36
N SER A 44 -6.43 10.81 5.18
CA SER A 44 -4.98 11.04 5.10
C SER A 44 -4.22 9.75 5.37
N TYR A 45 -3.12 9.52 4.65
CA TYR A 45 -2.31 8.31 4.80
C TYR A 45 -3.07 6.97 4.58
N ALA A 46 -4.22 7.03 3.92
CA ALA A 46 -4.84 5.83 3.37
C ALA A 46 -3.96 5.23 2.28
N MET A 47 -4.03 3.91 2.16
CA MET A 47 -3.28 3.22 1.10
C MET A 47 -4.23 2.82 -0.03
N ALA A 48 -3.73 2.84 -1.26
CA ALA A 48 -4.50 2.47 -2.43
C ALA A 48 -3.71 1.50 -3.31
N ILE A 49 -4.41 0.53 -3.89
CA ILE A 49 -3.81 -0.44 -4.83
C ILE A 49 -4.76 -0.73 -5.99
N GLY A 50 -4.21 -0.74 -7.20
CA GLY A 50 -4.96 -1.10 -8.40
C GLY A 50 -5.24 -2.60 -8.47
N LEU A 51 -6.42 -2.96 -8.94
CA LEU A 51 -6.83 -4.34 -9.22
C LEU A 51 -6.89 -4.58 -10.73
N ASN A 52 -6.91 -5.86 -11.11
CA ASN A 52 -6.83 -6.25 -12.53
C ASN A 52 -8.06 -5.88 -13.37
N ASP A 53 -9.20 -5.56 -12.73
CA ASP A 53 -10.48 -5.25 -13.35
C ASP A 53 -10.72 -3.74 -13.58
N GLY A 54 -9.71 -2.90 -13.31
CA GLY A 54 -9.82 -1.45 -13.40
C GLY A 54 -10.40 -0.79 -12.15
N CYS A 55 -10.55 -1.53 -11.08
CA CYS A 55 -10.89 -1.02 -9.75
C CYS A 55 -9.65 -0.63 -8.95
N ILE A 56 -9.83 0.24 -7.98
CA ILE A 56 -8.81 0.63 -7.00
C ILE A 56 -9.37 0.35 -5.61
N LEU A 57 -8.67 -0.45 -4.83
CA LEU A 57 -8.98 -0.66 -3.41
C LEU A 57 -8.28 0.39 -2.58
N ILE A 58 -9.03 1.14 -1.76
CA ILE A 58 -8.55 2.19 -0.87
C ILE A 58 -8.83 1.75 0.56
N THR A 59 -7.84 1.78 1.43
CA THR A 59 -7.93 1.17 2.75
C THR A 59 -7.37 2.06 3.86
N GLY A 60 -8.05 2.10 4.99
CA GLY A 60 -7.56 2.71 6.22
C GLY A 60 -7.40 4.22 6.14
N GLY A 61 -6.38 4.71 6.83
CA GLY A 61 -6.03 6.13 6.88
C GLY A 61 -6.33 6.79 8.22
N LEU A 62 -6.14 8.09 8.25
CA LEU A 62 -6.23 8.93 9.43
C LEU A 62 -7.18 10.09 9.14
N ASN A 63 -8.07 10.42 10.06
CA ASN A 63 -8.97 11.55 9.87
C ASN A 63 -8.19 12.89 9.84
N SER A 64 -8.82 13.95 9.33
CA SER A 64 -8.18 15.26 9.16
C SER A 64 -7.67 15.90 10.46
N SER A 65 -8.24 15.53 11.61
CA SER A 65 -7.77 16.00 12.93
C SER A 65 -6.68 15.10 13.54
N PHE A 66 -6.25 14.05 12.85
CA PHE A 66 -5.23 13.08 13.30
C PHE A 66 -5.56 12.41 14.64
N THR A 67 -6.83 12.27 14.97
CA THR A 67 -7.30 11.72 16.25
C THR A 67 -7.89 10.31 16.12
N ASN A 68 -8.28 9.92 14.92
CA ASN A 68 -8.93 8.63 14.69
C ASN A 68 -8.35 7.89 13.47
N VAL A 69 -7.96 6.65 13.69
CA VAL A 69 -7.47 5.75 12.63
C VAL A 69 -8.64 4.98 12.05
N SER A 70 -8.81 5.07 10.75
CA SER A 70 -9.89 4.40 10.01
C SER A 70 -9.54 2.95 9.70
N GLY A 71 -10.57 2.10 9.73
CA GLY A 71 -10.54 0.76 9.16
C GLY A 71 -11.36 0.64 7.88
N GLN A 72 -11.94 1.76 7.39
CA GLN A 72 -12.81 1.74 6.21
C GLN A 72 -12.07 1.28 4.96
N VAL A 73 -12.80 0.62 4.09
CA VAL A 73 -12.31 0.10 2.81
C VAL A 73 -13.31 0.48 1.73
N PHE A 74 -12.80 1.05 0.64
CA PHE A 74 -13.61 1.40 -0.53
C PHE A 74 -13.03 0.75 -1.77
N MET A 75 -13.92 0.26 -2.62
CA MET A 75 -13.61 -0.14 -3.99
C MET A 75 -14.07 0.98 -4.91
N TYR A 76 -13.12 1.67 -5.54
CA TYR A 76 -13.39 2.70 -6.53
C TYR A 76 -13.31 2.11 -7.95
N ASP A 77 -14.43 2.15 -8.66
CA ASP A 77 -14.52 1.78 -10.09
C ASP A 77 -14.10 2.96 -10.94
N THR A 78 -12.99 2.81 -11.66
CA THR A 78 -12.42 3.88 -12.49
C THR A 78 -13.16 4.11 -13.81
N ILE A 79 -14.04 3.19 -14.21
CA ILE A 79 -14.82 3.26 -15.43
C ILE A 79 -16.13 4.01 -15.16
N ASN A 80 -16.85 3.58 -14.12
CA ASN A 80 -18.15 4.13 -13.74
C ASN A 80 -18.04 5.33 -12.80
N GLU A 81 -16.82 5.67 -12.34
CA GLU A 81 -16.54 6.74 -11.38
C GLU A 81 -17.40 6.62 -10.10
N SER A 82 -17.53 5.40 -9.61
CA SER A 82 -18.35 5.07 -8.45
C SER A 82 -17.52 4.39 -7.37
N ALA A 83 -17.95 4.50 -6.12
CA ALA A 83 -17.30 3.85 -5.00
C ALA A 83 -18.28 2.95 -4.25
N GLN A 84 -17.82 1.80 -3.83
CA GLN A 84 -18.56 0.89 -2.98
C GLN A 84 -17.76 0.64 -1.70
N GLU A 85 -18.40 0.84 -0.54
CA GLU A 85 -17.82 0.44 0.73
C GLU A 85 -17.75 -1.09 0.81
N LYS A 86 -16.61 -1.58 1.25
CA LYS A 86 -16.31 -3.01 1.45
C LYS A 86 -16.15 -3.32 2.93
N SER A 87 -16.03 -4.60 3.27
CA SER A 87 -15.74 -5.00 4.65
C SER A 87 -14.50 -4.29 5.16
N SER A 88 -14.63 -3.68 6.34
CA SER A 88 -13.54 -2.95 6.98
C SER A 88 -12.40 -3.87 7.37
N LEU A 89 -11.17 -3.31 7.43
CA LEU A 89 -10.00 -3.94 8.04
C LEU A 89 -10.34 -4.46 9.44
N LEU A 90 -9.79 -5.60 9.82
CA LEU A 90 -9.94 -6.16 11.17
C LEU A 90 -9.26 -5.26 12.20
N GLN A 91 -8.15 -4.62 11.81
CA GLN A 91 -7.45 -3.63 12.61
C GLN A 91 -7.29 -2.33 11.83
N SER A 92 -7.86 -1.23 12.36
CA SER A 92 -7.69 0.11 11.80
C SER A 92 -6.21 0.48 11.71
N ARG A 93 -5.80 0.98 10.54
CA ARG A 93 -4.39 1.29 10.25
C ARG A 93 -4.20 2.38 9.21
N TYR A 94 -3.03 2.99 9.23
CA TYR A 94 -2.55 3.93 8.23
C TYR A 94 -1.08 3.69 7.92
N THR A 95 -0.55 4.23 6.84
CA THR A 95 0.84 3.99 6.37
C THR A 95 1.26 2.51 6.34
N HIS A 96 0.30 1.62 6.12
CA HIS A 96 0.56 0.20 5.91
C HIS A 96 0.97 -0.06 4.45
N ALA A 97 1.62 -1.17 4.19
CA ALA A 97 1.84 -1.59 2.82
C ALA A 97 0.63 -2.36 2.29
N LEU A 98 0.39 -2.24 0.98
CA LEU A 98 -0.55 -3.08 0.26
C LEU A 98 0.18 -3.90 -0.80
N ALA A 99 -0.25 -5.15 -0.96
CA ALA A 99 0.17 -6.02 -2.04
C ALA A 99 -1.07 -6.69 -2.64
N HIS A 100 -1.12 -6.87 -3.97
CA HIS A 100 -2.22 -7.53 -4.66
C HIS A 100 -1.70 -8.75 -5.39
N GLN A 101 -2.31 -9.91 -5.11
CA GLN A 101 -1.94 -11.16 -5.74
C GLN A 101 -3.18 -12.04 -5.94
N GLY A 102 -3.48 -12.38 -7.18
CA GLY A 102 -4.65 -13.18 -7.51
C GLY A 102 -5.95 -12.55 -7.00
N ASP A 103 -6.71 -13.30 -6.22
CA ASP A 103 -7.99 -12.86 -5.63
C ASP A 103 -7.82 -12.18 -4.26
N TYR A 104 -6.59 -11.88 -3.85
CA TYR A 104 -6.31 -11.34 -2.52
C TYR A 104 -5.54 -10.02 -2.55
N VAL A 105 -5.92 -9.12 -1.62
CA VAL A 105 -5.14 -7.94 -1.26
C VAL A 105 -4.65 -8.10 0.17
N TYR A 106 -3.37 -7.84 0.38
CA TYR A 106 -2.69 -7.97 1.67
C TYR A 106 -2.46 -6.59 2.25
N ALA A 107 -2.86 -6.37 3.51
CA ALA A 107 -2.54 -5.20 4.31
C ALA A 107 -1.50 -5.58 5.36
N ILE A 108 -0.33 -4.99 5.25
CA ILE A 108 0.87 -5.44 5.97
C ILE A 108 1.34 -4.33 6.90
N GLY A 109 1.49 -4.61 8.20
CA GLY A 109 1.98 -3.65 9.19
C GLY A 109 1.19 -2.33 9.23
N GLY A 110 1.88 -1.20 9.27
CA GLY A 110 1.32 0.14 9.40
C GLY A 110 1.30 0.66 10.83
N ARG A 111 0.47 1.67 11.09
CA ARG A 111 0.27 2.23 12.43
C ARG A 111 -1.20 2.23 12.80
N SER A 112 -1.46 1.94 14.08
CA SER A 112 -2.73 2.19 14.75
C SER A 112 -2.61 3.40 15.68
N ILE A 113 -3.68 3.72 16.40
CA ILE A 113 -3.64 4.73 17.47
C ILE A 113 -2.68 4.32 18.60
N ASN A 114 -2.41 3.04 18.77
CA ASN A 114 -1.55 2.49 19.83
C ASN A 114 -0.08 2.30 19.40
N GLY A 115 0.26 2.60 18.16
CA GLY A 115 1.63 2.51 17.65
C GLY A 115 1.78 1.67 16.39
N VAL A 116 3.03 1.32 16.08
CA VAL A 116 3.42 0.54 14.89
C VAL A 116 2.99 -0.92 15.04
N LEU A 117 2.48 -1.48 13.96
CA LEU A 117 1.87 -2.81 13.91
C LEU A 117 2.84 -3.85 13.32
N GLU A 118 2.76 -5.05 13.87
CA GLU A 118 3.29 -6.28 13.26
C GLU A 118 2.19 -7.09 12.55
N GLY A 119 0.91 -6.79 12.86
CA GLY A 119 -0.24 -7.53 12.36
C GLY A 119 -0.44 -7.35 10.86
N CYS A 120 -0.74 -8.47 10.18
CA CYS A 120 -1.07 -8.52 8.77
C CYS A 120 -2.44 -9.15 8.58
N GLU A 121 -3.12 -8.77 7.52
CA GLU A 121 -4.41 -9.32 7.15
C GLU A 121 -4.54 -9.35 5.62
N ARG A 122 -5.33 -10.30 5.10
CA ARG A 122 -5.63 -10.37 3.68
C ARG A 122 -7.12 -10.25 3.43
N TYR A 123 -7.47 -9.59 2.36
CA TYR A 123 -8.82 -9.39 1.87
C TYR A 123 -9.10 -10.31 0.70
N SER A 124 -10.13 -11.14 0.81
CA SER A 124 -10.68 -11.89 -0.31
C SER A 124 -11.62 -11.01 -1.11
N ILE A 125 -11.25 -10.69 -2.35
CA ILE A 125 -12.05 -9.85 -3.26
C ILE A 125 -13.41 -10.50 -3.51
N ASN A 126 -13.42 -11.81 -3.75
CA ASN A 126 -14.64 -12.57 -4.07
C ASN A 126 -15.59 -12.72 -2.88
N LEU A 127 -15.05 -12.88 -1.66
CA LEU A 127 -15.84 -13.08 -0.45
C LEU A 127 -16.15 -11.79 0.31
N ASN A 128 -15.57 -10.67 -0.11
CA ASN A 128 -15.65 -9.38 0.59
C ASN A 128 -15.34 -9.53 2.10
N ARG A 129 -14.23 -10.18 2.43
CA ARG A 129 -13.88 -10.48 3.83
C ARG A 129 -12.39 -10.39 4.06
N TRP A 130 -12.02 -9.78 5.19
CA TRP A 130 -10.65 -9.79 5.72
C TRP A 130 -10.45 -10.99 6.64
N GLU A 131 -9.25 -11.52 6.65
CA GLU A 131 -8.80 -12.54 7.60
C GLU A 131 -7.36 -12.24 8.04
N SER A 132 -7.07 -12.53 9.31
CA SER A 132 -5.71 -12.40 9.83
C SER A 132 -4.81 -13.46 9.22
N ILE A 133 -3.59 -13.07 8.92
CA ILE A 133 -2.51 -13.96 8.47
C ILE A 133 -1.32 -13.84 9.43
N ALA A 134 -0.27 -14.61 9.18
CA ALA A 134 0.96 -14.54 9.97
C ALA A 134 1.45 -13.08 10.09
N LYS A 135 1.89 -12.72 11.29
CA LYS A 135 2.41 -11.39 11.60
C LYS A 135 3.89 -11.26 11.22
N LEU A 136 4.32 -10.05 10.90
CA LEU A 136 5.73 -9.70 10.71
C LEU A 136 6.57 -10.10 11.94
N ASN A 137 7.83 -10.47 11.70
CA ASN A 137 8.79 -10.68 12.78
C ASN A 137 9.21 -9.36 13.44
N GLN A 138 9.20 -8.27 12.67
CA GLN A 138 9.51 -6.93 13.16
C GLN A 138 8.40 -5.96 12.72
N LYS A 139 7.77 -5.31 13.71
CA LYS A 139 6.73 -4.30 13.43
C LYS A 139 7.29 -3.17 12.57
N ARG A 140 6.50 -2.72 11.60
CA ARG A 140 6.94 -1.66 10.68
C ARG A 140 5.77 -0.92 10.03
N CYS A 141 6.00 0.33 9.66
CA CYS A 141 5.12 1.16 8.85
C CYS A 141 5.95 1.92 7.81
N THR A 142 5.29 2.63 6.89
CA THR A 142 5.95 3.44 5.85
C THR A 142 6.97 2.66 5.02
N MET A 143 6.72 1.38 4.79
CA MET A 143 7.56 0.51 3.97
C MET A 143 6.85 0.14 2.66
N PRO A 144 7.58 -0.10 1.57
CA PRO A 144 7.01 -0.68 0.36
C PRO A 144 6.81 -2.18 0.48
N ALA A 145 5.88 -2.71 -0.32
CA ALA A 145 5.72 -4.14 -0.55
C ALA A 145 5.73 -4.46 -2.03
N VAL A 146 6.34 -5.60 -2.39
CA VAL A 146 6.42 -6.10 -3.77
C VAL A 146 6.02 -7.56 -3.78
N VAL A 147 5.15 -7.94 -4.73
CA VAL A 147 4.81 -9.34 -5.01
C VAL A 147 5.81 -9.93 -5.99
N PHE A 148 6.31 -11.10 -5.69
CA PHE A 148 7.28 -11.81 -6.50
C PHE A 148 6.80 -13.24 -6.82
N GLU A 149 6.85 -13.63 -8.09
CA GLU A 149 6.51 -14.98 -8.59
C GLU A 149 5.15 -15.52 -8.12
N ASP A 150 4.18 -14.63 -7.90
CA ASP A 150 2.84 -14.99 -7.40
C ASP A 150 2.85 -15.90 -6.14
N SER A 151 3.96 -15.95 -5.41
CA SER A 151 4.15 -16.83 -4.25
C SER A 151 4.70 -16.11 -3.04
N TYR A 152 5.37 -14.99 -3.25
CA TYR A 152 6.07 -14.27 -2.19
C TYR A 152 5.74 -12.79 -2.19
N ILE A 153 5.66 -12.21 -0.99
CA ILE A 153 5.58 -10.77 -0.80
C ILE A 153 6.79 -10.33 0.01
N TYR A 154 7.51 -9.35 -0.49
CA TYR A 154 8.67 -8.77 0.18
C TYR A 154 8.32 -7.40 0.72
N VAL A 155 8.81 -7.08 1.92
CA VAL A 155 8.79 -5.75 2.50
C VAL A 155 10.21 -5.32 2.85
N PHE A 156 10.51 -4.05 2.63
CA PHE A 156 11.86 -3.49 2.77
C PHE A 156 11.84 -2.36 3.78
N GLY A 157 12.81 -2.30 4.68
CA GLY A 157 12.98 -1.17 5.58
C GLY A 157 11.74 -0.77 6.37
N GLY A 158 11.50 0.54 6.45
CA GLY A 158 10.39 1.15 7.16
C GLY A 158 10.77 1.66 8.56
N TYR A 159 9.76 2.07 9.31
CA TYR A 159 9.89 2.63 10.66
C TYR A 159 9.24 1.72 11.69
N GLU A 160 9.96 1.36 12.75
CA GLU A 160 9.46 0.44 13.79
C GLU A 160 8.88 1.12 15.03
N GLY A 161 8.91 2.45 15.09
CA GLY A 161 8.44 3.26 16.22
C GLY A 161 9.56 3.96 16.98
N ASN A 162 10.76 3.38 17.03
CA ASN A 162 11.93 3.95 17.69
C ASN A 162 13.02 4.37 16.68
N GLY A 163 12.97 3.83 15.47
CA GLY A 163 13.94 4.10 14.42
C GLY A 163 13.55 3.46 13.11
N ARG A 164 14.31 3.76 12.08
CA ARG A 164 14.24 3.13 10.78
C ARG A 164 15.02 1.82 10.81
N ILE A 165 14.59 0.90 10.00
CA ILE A 165 15.16 -0.44 9.97
C ILE A 165 15.69 -0.77 8.57
N ASP A 166 16.63 -1.71 8.52
CA ASP A 166 17.28 -2.19 7.31
C ASP A 166 16.90 -3.63 6.96
N SER A 167 16.04 -4.24 7.77
CA SER A 167 15.64 -5.62 7.56
C SER A 167 14.67 -5.77 6.39
N ILE A 168 14.83 -6.88 5.67
CA ILE A 168 13.92 -7.32 4.62
C ILE A 168 13.20 -8.55 5.15
N GLU A 169 11.87 -8.58 5.00
CA GLU A 169 11.08 -9.77 5.30
C GLU A 169 10.38 -10.28 4.05
N GLN A 170 10.32 -11.60 3.93
CA GLN A 170 9.63 -12.35 2.88
C GLN A 170 8.44 -13.09 3.50
N TYR A 171 7.28 -12.91 2.92
CA TYR A 171 6.08 -13.69 3.22
C TYR A 171 5.89 -14.79 2.19
N ASP A 172 5.79 -16.02 2.65
CA ASP A 172 5.39 -17.16 1.86
C ASP A 172 3.86 -17.29 1.91
N VAL A 173 3.20 -17.03 0.77
CA VAL A 173 1.74 -17.04 0.67
C VAL A 173 1.16 -18.44 0.90
N THR A 174 1.90 -19.48 0.50
CA THR A 174 1.43 -20.88 0.60
C THR A 174 1.50 -21.39 2.04
N ASN A 175 2.58 -21.06 2.74
CA ASN A 175 2.85 -21.55 4.08
C ASN A 175 2.39 -20.60 5.20
N ASP A 176 1.86 -19.43 4.84
CA ASP A 176 1.43 -18.37 5.79
C ASP A 176 2.52 -18.07 6.82
N CYS A 177 3.70 -17.72 6.37
CA CYS A 177 4.81 -17.38 7.28
C CYS A 177 5.71 -16.27 6.75
N TRP A 178 6.23 -15.45 7.67
CA TRP A 178 7.22 -14.43 7.41
C TRP A 178 8.62 -14.90 7.80
N THR A 179 9.59 -14.65 6.95
CA THR A 179 11.01 -14.93 7.19
C THR A 179 11.82 -13.66 7.06
N VAL A 180 12.64 -13.35 8.08
CA VAL A 180 13.63 -12.28 8.00
C VAL A 180 14.79 -12.77 7.15
N LEU A 181 15.14 -12.03 6.09
CA LEU A 181 16.26 -12.40 5.24
C LEU A 181 17.59 -12.04 5.90
N LEU A 182 18.64 -12.83 5.60
CA LEU A 182 20.00 -12.54 6.06
C LEU A 182 20.58 -11.29 5.38
N VAL A 183 20.19 -11.04 4.12
CA VAL A 183 20.55 -9.81 3.42
C VAL A 183 19.76 -8.65 4.00
N LYS A 184 20.43 -7.54 4.16
CA LYS A 184 19.85 -6.31 4.68
C LYS A 184 19.80 -5.26 3.58
N PHE A 185 18.86 -4.36 3.73
CA PHE A 185 18.82 -3.16 2.92
C PHE A 185 20.04 -2.29 3.27
N PRO A 186 20.71 -1.66 2.30
CA PRO A 186 21.99 -0.97 2.56
C PRO A 186 21.86 0.26 3.44
N LEU A 187 20.64 0.79 3.59
CA LEU A 187 20.32 1.95 4.42
C LEU A 187 19.10 1.66 5.30
N SER A 188 19.08 2.22 6.50
CA SER A 188 17.88 2.22 7.34
C SER A 188 17.00 3.39 6.89
N VAL A 189 15.98 3.11 6.09
CA VAL A 189 15.10 4.12 5.46
C VAL A 189 13.63 3.81 5.69
N GLU A 190 12.80 4.83 5.56
CA GLU A 190 11.35 4.76 5.53
C GLU A 190 10.80 5.63 4.39
N ALA A 191 9.53 5.41 4.02
CA ALA A 191 8.82 6.16 2.98
C ALA A 191 9.46 6.06 1.58
N GLU A 192 10.24 5.02 1.35
CA GLU A 192 10.70 4.65 0.01
C GLU A 192 9.55 4.00 -0.79
N THR A 193 9.72 3.94 -2.08
CA THR A 193 8.88 3.12 -2.97
C THR A 193 9.69 1.98 -3.55
N ALA A 194 9.03 0.88 -3.86
CA ALA A 194 9.65 -0.25 -4.54
C ALA A 194 8.79 -0.70 -5.71
N VAL A 195 9.43 -1.11 -6.77
CA VAL A 195 8.78 -1.62 -7.98
C VAL A 195 9.57 -2.80 -8.55
N LEU A 196 8.83 -3.81 -8.95
CA LEU A 196 9.40 -4.93 -9.69
C LEU A 196 9.61 -4.50 -11.15
N ILE A 197 10.85 -4.54 -11.63
CA ILE A 197 11.20 -4.16 -13.01
C ILE A 197 11.39 -5.34 -13.94
N SER A 198 11.62 -6.53 -13.37
CA SER A 198 11.68 -7.80 -14.10
C SER A 198 11.23 -8.94 -13.20
N SER A 199 11.28 -10.18 -13.69
CA SER A 199 10.93 -11.36 -12.90
C SER A 199 11.83 -11.60 -11.66
N ASN A 200 12.96 -10.91 -11.53
CA ASN A 200 13.95 -11.13 -10.47
C ASN A 200 14.67 -9.86 -10.01
N GLU A 201 14.16 -8.70 -10.38
CA GLU A 201 14.79 -7.41 -10.03
C GLU A 201 13.77 -6.44 -9.46
N VAL A 202 14.10 -5.87 -8.31
CA VAL A 202 13.33 -4.81 -7.63
C VAL A 202 14.18 -3.56 -7.59
N VAL A 203 13.60 -2.44 -7.95
CA VAL A 203 14.19 -1.12 -7.73
C VAL A 203 13.48 -0.44 -6.57
N THR A 204 14.24 0.11 -5.65
CA THR A 204 13.74 1.00 -4.60
C THR A 204 14.20 2.43 -4.87
N LEU A 205 13.34 3.39 -4.59
CA LEU A 205 13.57 4.79 -4.88
C LEU A 205 13.25 5.66 -3.67
N GLY A 206 14.11 6.63 -3.40
CA GLY A 206 13.88 7.66 -2.39
C GLY A 206 13.96 7.12 -0.96
N GLY A 207 13.10 7.66 -0.12
CA GLY A 207 13.05 7.38 1.31
C GLY A 207 13.72 8.46 2.17
N HIS A 208 13.58 8.31 3.47
CA HIS A 208 14.18 9.16 4.48
C HIS A 208 15.09 8.34 5.38
N ASP A 209 16.32 8.77 5.52
CA ASP A 209 17.22 8.35 6.60
C ASP A 209 17.17 9.36 7.77
N ASN A 210 18.10 9.22 8.72
CA ASN A 210 18.13 10.08 9.91
C ASN A 210 18.67 11.51 9.65
N SER A 211 19.17 11.82 8.47
CA SER A 211 19.90 13.08 8.20
C SER A 211 19.21 13.98 7.18
N ALA A 212 18.71 13.42 6.10
CA ALA A 212 18.01 14.14 5.03
C ALA A 212 17.29 13.15 4.12
N GLY A 213 16.31 13.59 3.34
CA GLY A 213 15.68 12.75 2.34
C GLY A 213 16.70 12.24 1.33
N THR A 214 16.73 10.93 1.11
CA THR A 214 17.58 10.31 0.07
C THR A 214 16.92 10.48 -1.29
N LYS A 215 17.70 10.92 -2.29
CA LYS A 215 17.24 11.14 -3.66
C LYS A 215 17.76 10.08 -4.63
N ASP A 216 18.67 9.24 -4.14
CA ASP A 216 19.36 8.28 -5.01
C ASP A 216 18.51 7.03 -5.21
N ALA A 217 18.47 6.56 -6.45
CA ALA A 217 18.01 5.23 -6.79
C ALA A 217 19.05 4.20 -6.32
N MET A 218 18.60 3.12 -5.73
CA MET A 218 19.43 1.98 -5.37
C MET A 218 19.07 0.78 -6.21
#